data_68d043bac3e5636a9194b043f4173bc0
#
_entry.id   68d043bac3e5636a9194b043f4173bc0
#
_cell.length_a   1.000
_cell.length_b   1.000
_cell.length_c   1.000
_cell.angle_alpha   90.00
_cell.angle_beta   90.00
_cell.angle_gamma   90.00
#
_symmetry.space_group_name_H-M   'P 1'
#
loop_
_entity.id
_entity.type
_entity.pdbx_description
1 polymer ?
#
loop_
_entity_poly.entity_id
_entity_poly.type
_entity_poly.pdbx_seq_one_letter_code
_entity_poly.pdbx_strand_id
1 'polypeptide(L)'
;MTARPTVLLCDDSRALRMLTAQQIDACGYQLAGEADNGIKAVEQYLALKPDVVLLDLVMPKVDGKAALKRILELDPAAKVVVLSSLGAQNDIEQCLKMGAKSYLQKPIDRDTLARVLAEVTAVAA
;
A
#
# COMPACT_ATOMS: atom_id res chain seq x y z
N MET A 1 1.53 -4.07 26.01
CA MET A 1 2.30 -3.46 24.92
C MET A 1 1.64 -3.82 23.59
N THR A 2 1.25 -2.83 22.83
CA THR A 2 0.64 -3.08 21.53
C THR A 2 1.74 -3.19 20.48
N ALA A 3 1.63 -4.18 19.61
CA ALA A 3 2.51 -4.32 18.46
C ALA A 3 2.29 -3.14 17.51
N ARG A 4 3.33 -2.71 16.81
CA ARG A 4 3.19 -1.69 15.78
C ARG A 4 2.34 -2.24 14.64
N PRO A 5 1.47 -1.41 14.03
CA PRO A 5 0.74 -1.84 12.85
C PRO A 5 1.69 -2.24 11.72
N THR A 6 1.29 -3.22 10.93
CA THR A 6 2.13 -3.79 9.89
C THR A 6 1.76 -3.27 8.51
N VAL A 7 2.76 -3.10 7.67
CA VAL A 7 2.61 -2.59 6.31
C VAL A 7 3.25 -3.55 5.32
N LEU A 8 2.51 -3.90 4.27
CA LEU A 8 3.05 -4.59 3.10
C LEU A 8 3.35 -3.55 2.03
N LEU A 9 4.58 -3.51 1.55
CA LEU A 9 5.03 -2.52 0.57
C LEU A 9 5.23 -3.19 -0.79
N CYS A 10 4.46 -2.74 -1.79
CA CYS A 10 4.49 -3.29 -3.14
C CYS A 10 4.93 -2.21 -4.13
N ASP A 11 6.13 -2.35 -4.66
CA ASP A 11 6.74 -1.42 -5.63
C ASP A 11 7.82 -2.20 -6.37
N ASP A 12 7.89 -2.07 -7.69
CA ASP A 12 8.88 -2.79 -8.48
C ASP A 12 10.29 -2.18 -8.41
N SER A 13 10.41 -0.94 -7.95
CA SER A 13 11.70 -0.27 -7.79
C SER A 13 12.31 -0.60 -6.44
N ARG A 14 13.41 -1.35 -6.46
CA ARG A 14 14.13 -1.69 -5.22
C ARG A 14 14.59 -0.44 -4.47
N ALA A 15 15.11 0.55 -5.19
CA ALA A 15 15.59 1.79 -4.57
C ALA A 15 14.46 2.54 -3.87
N LEU A 16 13.30 2.66 -4.52
CA LEU A 16 12.14 3.32 -3.93
C LEU A 16 11.59 2.52 -2.76
N ARG A 17 11.57 1.17 -2.85
CA ARG A 17 11.15 0.35 -1.72
C ARG A 17 12.02 0.58 -0.50
N MET A 18 13.34 0.66 -0.70
CA MET A 18 14.27 0.90 0.42
C MET A 18 13.99 2.23 1.10
N LEU A 19 13.79 3.29 0.33
CA LEU A 19 13.50 4.61 0.87
C LEU A 19 12.15 4.62 1.60
N THR A 20 11.13 4.04 0.99
CA THR A 20 9.79 4.00 1.59
C THR A 20 9.78 3.13 2.84
N ALA A 21 10.53 2.03 2.86
CA ALA A 21 10.66 1.18 4.04
C ALA A 21 11.24 1.95 5.22
N GLN A 22 12.25 2.80 4.98
CA GLN A 22 12.81 3.64 6.03
C GLN A 22 11.78 4.64 6.56
N GLN A 23 10.97 5.21 5.67
CA GLN A 23 9.91 6.14 6.05
C GLN A 23 8.83 5.45 6.87
N ILE A 24 8.45 4.23 6.50
CA ILE A 24 7.47 3.42 7.23
C ILE A 24 7.94 3.20 8.67
N ASP A 25 9.19 2.81 8.84
CA ASP A 25 9.78 2.60 10.17
C ASP A 25 9.80 3.91 10.97
N ALA A 26 10.20 5.00 10.34
CA ALA A 26 10.25 6.32 10.97
C ALA A 26 8.86 6.80 11.42
N CYS A 27 7.80 6.36 10.76
CA CYS A 27 6.42 6.68 11.13
C CYS A 27 5.87 5.81 12.26
N GLY A 28 6.66 4.86 12.76
CA GLY A 28 6.23 3.98 13.85
C GLY A 28 5.50 2.73 13.41
N TYR A 29 5.59 2.38 12.12
CA TYR A 29 4.98 1.18 11.57
C TYR A 29 6.04 0.12 11.31
N GLN A 30 5.62 -1.13 11.27
CA GLN A 30 6.51 -2.26 11.00
C GLN A 30 6.30 -2.75 9.57
N LEU A 31 7.39 -2.84 8.82
CA LEU A 31 7.34 -3.44 7.49
C LEU A 31 7.16 -4.95 7.63
N ALA A 32 6.00 -5.47 7.21
CA ALA A 32 5.70 -6.90 7.31
C ALA A 32 6.33 -7.69 6.16
N GLY A 33 6.43 -7.06 5.00
CA GLY A 33 7.01 -7.69 3.82
C GLY A 33 7.02 -6.75 2.63
N GLU A 34 7.54 -7.24 1.52
CA GLU A 34 7.66 -6.48 0.28
C GLU A 34 7.25 -7.34 -0.91
N ALA A 35 6.76 -6.69 -1.95
CA ALA A 35 6.46 -7.35 -3.21
C ALA A 35 6.91 -6.45 -4.36
N ASP A 36 7.41 -7.04 -5.45
CA ASP A 36 7.88 -6.30 -6.62
C ASP A 36 7.01 -6.50 -7.85
N ASN A 37 5.90 -7.20 -7.71
CA ASN A 37 4.91 -7.39 -8.77
C ASN A 37 3.55 -7.71 -8.16
N GLY A 38 2.51 -7.67 -9.00
CA GLY A 38 1.14 -7.86 -8.53
C GLY A 38 0.83 -9.25 -8.04
N ILE A 39 1.49 -10.28 -8.58
CA ILE A 39 1.29 -11.66 -8.14
C ILE A 39 1.79 -11.82 -6.71
N LYS A 40 3.02 -11.37 -6.45
CA LYS A 40 3.60 -11.42 -5.11
C LYS A 40 2.83 -10.55 -4.12
N ALA A 41 2.28 -9.41 -4.58
CA ALA A 41 1.47 -8.54 -3.73
C ALA A 41 0.28 -9.32 -3.16
N VAL A 42 -0.44 -10.06 -4.00
CA VAL A 42 -1.58 -10.87 -3.56
C VAL A 42 -1.14 -12.01 -2.65
N GLU A 43 -0.08 -12.73 -3.04
CA GLU A 43 0.46 -13.84 -2.23
C GLU A 43 0.88 -13.37 -0.85
N GLN A 44 1.64 -12.26 -0.78
CA GLN A 44 2.12 -11.72 0.49
C GLN A 44 0.97 -11.20 1.35
N TYR A 45 -0.04 -10.61 0.72
CA TYR A 45 -1.21 -10.16 1.47
C TYR A 45 -1.87 -11.33 2.21
N LEU A 46 -2.08 -12.43 1.50
CA LEU A 46 -2.72 -13.60 2.08
C LEU A 46 -1.87 -14.24 3.18
N ALA A 47 -0.54 -14.28 2.98
CA ALA A 47 0.38 -14.88 3.93
C ALA A 47 0.59 -14.04 5.18
N LEU A 48 0.69 -12.71 5.02
CA LEU A 48 1.09 -11.82 6.10
C LEU A 48 -0.09 -11.12 6.78
N LYS A 49 -1.20 -10.96 6.09
CA LYS A 49 -2.38 -10.23 6.56
C LYS A 49 -2.00 -8.90 7.22
N PRO A 50 -1.34 -8.01 6.45
CA PRO A 50 -0.88 -6.74 7.01
C PRO A 50 -2.05 -5.83 7.36
N ASP A 51 -1.79 -4.87 8.25
CA ASP A 51 -2.80 -3.87 8.58
C ASP A 51 -3.06 -2.91 7.44
N VAL A 52 -2.03 -2.60 6.63
CA VAL A 52 -2.12 -1.70 5.47
C VAL A 52 -1.27 -2.25 4.34
N VAL A 53 -1.73 -2.06 3.11
CA VAL A 53 -0.95 -2.33 1.90
C VAL A 53 -0.65 -1.02 1.21
N LEU A 54 0.61 -0.74 0.93
CA LEU A 54 1.03 0.34 0.02
C LEU A 54 1.30 -0.31 -1.33
N LEU A 55 0.52 0.02 -2.33
CA LEU A 55 0.47 -0.70 -3.60
C LEU A 55 0.72 0.25 -4.78
N ASP A 56 1.87 0.08 -5.43
CA ASP A 56 2.19 0.82 -6.65
C ASP A 56 1.25 0.37 -7.78
N LEU A 57 0.74 1.31 -8.54
CA LEU A 57 -0.15 1.03 -9.66
C LEU A 57 0.61 0.49 -10.87
N VAL A 58 1.89 0.82 -11.02
CA VAL A 58 2.70 0.38 -12.16
C VAL A 58 3.69 -0.68 -11.71
N MET A 59 3.38 -1.93 -11.99
CA MET A 59 4.24 -3.08 -11.67
C MET A 59 4.19 -4.10 -12.79
N PRO A 60 5.26 -4.90 -12.99
CA PRO A 60 5.24 -5.95 -14.01
C PRO A 60 4.32 -7.12 -13.62
N LYS A 61 4.06 -7.99 -14.59
CA LYS A 61 3.20 -9.19 -14.51
C LYS A 61 1.75 -8.80 -14.30
N VAL A 62 1.30 -8.69 -13.05
CA VAL A 62 -0.02 -8.19 -12.71
C VAL A 62 0.15 -6.78 -12.17
N ASP A 63 -0.52 -5.80 -12.78
CA ASP A 63 -0.38 -4.40 -12.37
C ASP A 63 -1.12 -4.12 -11.05
N GLY A 64 -0.92 -2.90 -10.54
CA GLY A 64 -1.47 -2.53 -9.25
C GLY A 64 -3.00 -2.55 -9.18
N LYS A 65 -3.69 -2.16 -10.26
CA LYS A 65 -5.16 -2.19 -10.26
C LYS A 65 -5.69 -3.62 -10.19
N ALA A 66 -5.09 -4.53 -10.95
CA ALA A 66 -5.48 -5.93 -10.94
C ALA A 66 -5.19 -6.57 -9.58
N ALA A 67 -4.05 -6.23 -8.98
CA ALA A 67 -3.72 -6.69 -7.64
C ALA A 67 -4.71 -6.15 -6.60
N LEU A 68 -5.05 -4.87 -6.68
CA LEU A 68 -6.05 -4.24 -5.80
C LEU A 68 -7.38 -4.97 -5.89
N LYS A 69 -7.85 -5.20 -7.11
CA LYS A 69 -9.12 -5.91 -7.33
C LYS A 69 -9.08 -7.28 -6.67
N ARG A 70 -8.00 -8.02 -6.87
CA ARG A 70 -7.88 -9.38 -6.33
C ARG A 70 -7.83 -9.39 -4.81
N ILE A 71 -7.06 -8.47 -4.22
CA ILE A 71 -6.97 -8.34 -2.77
C ILE A 71 -8.35 -8.06 -2.17
N LEU A 72 -9.10 -7.12 -2.76
CA LEU A 72 -10.43 -6.76 -2.26
C LEU A 72 -11.46 -7.85 -2.50
N GLU A 73 -11.31 -8.67 -3.54
CA GLU A 73 -12.16 -9.85 -3.73
C GLU A 73 -11.92 -10.88 -2.63
N LEU A 74 -10.66 -11.07 -2.25
CA LEU A 74 -10.27 -12.03 -1.21
C LEU A 74 -10.55 -11.52 0.20
N ASP A 75 -10.44 -10.21 0.40
CA ASP A 75 -10.66 -9.56 1.68
C ASP A 75 -11.26 -8.16 1.47
N PRO A 76 -12.59 -8.05 1.49
CA PRO A 76 -13.22 -6.74 1.29
C PRO A 76 -12.87 -5.69 2.35
N ALA A 77 -12.36 -6.11 3.51
CA ALA A 77 -11.94 -5.21 4.57
C ALA A 77 -10.48 -4.75 4.43
N ALA A 78 -9.77 -5.21 3.41
CA ALA A 78 -8.36 -4.85 3.21
C ALA A 78 -8.19 -3.34 3.10
N LYS A 79 -7.17 -2.82 3.77
CA LYS A 79 -6.83 -1.39 3.75
C LYS A 79 -5.69 -1.18 2.78
N VAL A 80 -6.01 -0.73 1.58
CA VAL A 80 -5.04 -0.54 0.50
C VAL A 80 -4.91 0.94 0.20
N VAL A 81 -3.67 1.42 0.20
CA VAL A 81 -3.30 2.77 -0.22
C VAL A 81 -2.51 2.63 -1.51
N VAL A 82 -2.98 3.25 -2.58
CA VAL A 82 -2.31 3.15 -3.87
C VAL A 82 -1.22 4.21 -3.98
N LEU A 83 -0.10 3.82 -4.60
CA LEU A 83 1.01 4.71 -4.88
C LEU A 83 0.97 5.07 -6.36
N SER A 84 1.04 6.35 -6.68
CA SER A 84 0.90 6.80 -8.05
C SER A 84 1.95 7.81 -8.46
N SER A 85 2.21 7.88 -9.77
CA SER A 85 3.04 8.93 -10.34
C SER A 85 2.20 10.16 -10.64
N LEU A 86 2.87 11.28 -10.90
CA LEU A 86 2.21 12.50 -11.32
C LEU A 86 1.41 12.25 -12.60
N GLY A 87 0.19 12.74 -12.65
CA GLY A 87 -0.67 12.60 -13.83
C GLY A 87 -1.56 11.37 -13.86
N ALA A 88 -1.54 10.55 -12.81
CA ALA A 88 -2.32 9.31 -12.74
C ALA A 88 -3.69 9.50 -12.07
N GLN A 89 -4.28 10.67 -12.18
CA GLN A 89 -5.52 11.01 -11.45
C GLN A 89 -6.70 10.11 -11.79
N ASN A 90 -6.85 9.76 -13.07
CA ASN A 90 -7.92 8.84 -13.47
C ASN A 90 -7.76 7.46 -12.85
N ASP A 91 -6.51 6.97 -12.78
CA ASP A 91 -6.21 5.69 -12.17
C ASP A 91 -6.49 5.71 -10.67
N ILE A 92 -6.14 6.81 -10.01
CA ILE A 92 -6.42 7.01 -8.58
C ILE A 92 -7.92 6.96 -8.33
N GLU A 93 -8.71 7.69 -9.14
CA GLU A 93 -10.16 7.73 -8.98
C GLU A 93 -10.78 6.34 -9.15
N GLN A 94 -10.32 5.58 -10.15
CA GLN A 94 -10.79 4.22 -10.36
C GLN A 94 -10.48 3.33 -9.17
N CYS A 95 -9.26 3.44 -8.63
CA CYS A 95 -8.85 2.64 -7.46
C CYS A 95 -9.69 2.98 -6.23
N LEU A 96 -9.97 4.26 -6.00
CA LEU A 96 -10.81 4.68 -4.87
C LEU A 96 -12.24 4.14 -5.03
N LYS A 97 -12.78 4.15 -6.24
CA LYS A 97 -14.10 3.58 -6.52
C LYS A 97 -14.11 2.06 -6.31
N MET A 98 -13.00 1.39 -6.57
CA MET A 98 -12.86 -0.05 -6.34
C MET A 98 -12.81 -0.41 -4.87
N GLY A 99 -12.43 0.54 -4.01
CA GLY A 99 -12.36 0.31 -2.58
C GLY A 99 -11.02 0.62 -1.92
N ALA A 100 -10.06 1.18 -2.65
CA ALA A 100 -8.82 1.66 -2.05
C ALA A 100 -9.16 2.77 -1.03
N LYS A 101 -8.46 2.78 0.09
CA LYS A 101 -8.79 3.70 1.19
C LYS A 101 -8.20 5.09 1.00
N SER A 102 -7.06 5.18 0.32
CA SER A 102 -6.40 6.44 0.06
C SER A 102 -5.34 6.26 -1.03
N TYR A 103 -4.59 7.31 -1.29
CA TYR A 103 -3.50 7.26 -2.26
C TYR A 103 -2.35 8.13 -1.77
N LEU A 104 -1.16 7.87 -2.32
CA LEU A 104 0.04 8.67 -2.11
C LEU A 104 0.68 8.92 -3.47
N GLN A 105 1.12 10.15 -3.70
CA GLN A 105 1.80 10.51 -4.94
C GLN A 105 3.31 10.42 -4.75
N LYS A 106 4.01 9.86 -5.71
CA LYS A 106 5.47 9.80 -5.70
C LYS A 106 6.06 11.13 -6.16
N PRO A 107 7.17 11.60 -5.59
CA PRO A 107 7.92 11.00 -4.48
C PRO A 107 7.15 11.10 -3.16
N ILE A 108 7.24 10.04 -2.36
CA ILE A 108 6.46 9.96 -1.12
C ILE A 108 7.10 10.86 -0.05
N ASP A 109 6.31 11.79 0.47
CA ASP A 109 6.69 12.65 1.56
C ASP A 109 6.38 11.96 2.89
N ARG A 110 7.34 11.96 3.82
CA ARG A 110 7.19 11.25 5.09
C ARG A 110 6.00 11.76 5.91
N ASP A 111 5.79 13.07 5.95
CA ASP A 111 4.69 13.64 6.74
C ASP A 111 3.34 13.25 6.14
N THR A 112 3.24 13.26 4.82
CA THR A 112 2.04 12.81 4.11
C THR A 112 1.80 11.32 4.33
N LEU A 113 2.86 10.51 4.27
CA LEU A 113 2.78 9.07 4.56
C LEU A 113 2.27 8.84 5.98
N ALA A 114 2.83 9.53 6.96
CA ALA A 114 2.41 9.40 8.36
C ALA A 114 0.94 9.73 8.53
N ARG A 115 0.46 10.80 7.91
CA ARG A 115 -0.93 11.21 7.97
C ARG A 115 -1.85 10.17 7.34
N VAL A 116 -1.52 9.69 6.15
CA VAL A 116 -2.33 8.70 5.45
C VAL A 116 -2.36 7.38 6.20
N LEU A 117 -1.22 6.90 6.70
CA LEU A 117 -1.19 5.67 7.49
C LEU A 117 -2.04 5.79 8.74
N ALA A 118 -1.98 6.94 9.42
CA ALA A 118 -2.80 7.16 10.61
C ALA A 118 -4.29 7.15 10.27
N GLU A 119 -4.68 7.77 9.17
CA GLU A 119 -6.08 7.80 8.74
C GLU A 119 -6.62 6.40 8.41
N VAL A 120 -5.86 5.59 7.68
CA VAL A 120 -6.35 4.27 7.24
C VAL A 120 -6.27 3.23 8.34
N THR A 121 -5.40 3.39 9.33
CA THR A 121 -5.29 2.46 10.46
C THR A 121 -6.10 2.92 11.67
N ALA A 122 -6.71 4.08 11.63
CA ALA A 122 -7.53 4.57 12.73
C ALA A 122 -8.66 3.60 13.00
N VAL A 123 -8.81 3.21 14.26
CA VAL A 123 -9.93 2.40 14.69
C VAL A 123 -11.08 3.35 14.99
N ALA A 124 -12.25 3.11 14.41
CA ALA A 124 -13.42 3.90 14.71
C ALA A 124 -13.72 3.77 16.21
N ALA A 125 -13.69 4.89 16.88
CA ALA A 125 -13.95 4.93 18.32
C ALA A 125 -15.42 4.71 18.61
#